data_870888a381fe12a85716ed208dcbe69c
#
_entry.id   870888a381fe12a85716ed208dcbe69c
#
_cell.length_a   1.000
_cell.length_b   1.000
_cell.length_c   1.000
_cell.angle_alpha   90.00
_cell.angle_beta   90.00
_cell.angle_gamma   90.00
#
_symmetry.space_group_name_H-M   'P 1'
#
loop_
_entity.id
_entity.type
_entity.pdbx_description
1 polymer ?
#
loop_
_entity_poly.entity_id
_entity_poly.type
_entity_poly.pdbx_seq_one_letter_code
_entity_poly.pdbx_strand_id
1 'polypeptide(L)'
;NVKDITINNYSKYLNKLATLITDKKFATIKPFLKPKILISKIQDRPLSTQKAYIASVLVLLNNNDKYEKELIEYRKYLEAINSKYEAERMEKKKTETEDKNWATMKQINEVREKLKKKVELQKLFSKSTLTAGQFNLLRSYIIASLYTLLPPRRNIYNSVKLLSKKAYNKLRDAELKKNYLVYNGRQMFLHLGEQKSKNFNEQTLQVPKKLKTILKKYLDHKAISNNDLDLLLTTAKGKKLTTQNMTNILNKVFNIQGKKISSTMLRKIYVSEVIAPHIEKVQEAAEAMGHSTAIQNKNYNKK
;
A
#
# COMPACT_ATOMS: atom_id res chain seq x y z
N ASN A 1 10.67 -18.14 8.19
CA ASN A 1 10.34 -18.33 6.76
C ASN A 1 10.22 -16.97 6.07
N VAL A 2 11.14 -16.70 5.15
CA VAL A 2 11.12 -15.47 4.31
C VAL A 2 10.20 -15.74 3.12
N LYS A 3 9.31 -14.78 2.79
CA LYS A 3 8.40 -14.93 1.64
C LYS A 3 9.19 -14.98 0.33
N ASP A 4 8.78 -15.79 -0.64
CA ASP A 4 9.42 -15.94 -1.97
C ASP A 4 9.67 -14.60 -2.68
N ILE A 5 8.73 -13.65 -2.55
CA ILE A 5 8.89 -12.31 -3.12
C ILE A 5 10.09 -11.55 -2.51
N THR A 6 10.42 -11.79 -1.25
CA THR A 6 11.58 -11.18 -0.59
C THR A 6 12.87 -11.83 -1.08
N ILE A 7 12.89 -13.16 -1.22
CA ILE A 7 14.02 -13.91 -1.78
C ILE A 7 14.31 -13.42 -3.20
N ASN A 8 13.28 -13.32 -4.04
CA ASN A 8 13.40 -12.80 -5.41
C ASN A 8 13.94 -11.37 -5.46
N ASN A 9 13.54 -10.51 -4.51
CA ASN A 9 14.05 -9.15 -4.43
C ASN A 9 15.54 -9.14 -4.01
N TYR A 10 15.91 -9.92 -3.02
CA TYR A 10 17.32 -10.03 -2.62
C TYR A 10 18.20 -10.56 -3.75
N SER A 11 17.77 -11.59 -4.48
CA SER A 11 18.47 -12.09 -5.67
C SER A 11 18.69 -11.00 -6.73
N LYS A 12 17.67 -10.17 -6.99
CA LYS A 12 17.79 -9.03 -7.91
C LYS A 12 18.77 -7.97 -7.40
N TYR A 13 18.78 -7.68 -6.10
CA TYR A 13 19.71 -6.73 -5.50
C TYR A 13 21.14 -7.23 -5.55
N LEU A 14 21.38 -8.49 -5.21
CA LEU A 14 22.70 -9.12 -5.29
C LEU A 14 23.24 -9.13 -6.72
N ASN A 15 22.40 -9.44 -7.72
CA ASN A 15 22.79 -9.35 -9.13
C ASN A 15 23.19 -7.92 -9.53
N LYS A 16 22.41 -6.92 -9.13
CA LYS A 16 22.75 -5.50 -9.41
C LYS A 16 24.05 -5.08 -8.74
N LEU A 17 24.28 -5.49 -7.48
CA LEU A 17 25.50 -5.19 -6.76
C LEU A 17 26.71 -5.87 -7.38
N ALA A 18 26.60 -7.15 -7.73
CA ALA A 18 27.67 -7.87 -8.41
C ALA A 18 28.06 -7.18 -9.73
N THR A 19 27.05 -6.79 -10.54
CA THR A 19 27.30 -6.04 -11.79
C THR A 19 27.98 -4.69 -11.51
N LEU A 20 27.58 -3.99 -10.44
CA LEU A 20 28.16 -2.68 -10.08
C LEU A 20 29.64 -2.77 -9.68
N ILE A 21 30.07 -3.91 -9.13
CA ILE A 21 31.44 -4.13 -8.63
C ILE A 21 32.33 -4.81 -9.67
N THR A 22 31.78 -5.73 -10.47
CA THR A 22 32.58 -6.64 -11.33
C THR A 22 32.20 -6.59 -12.80
N ASP A 23 31.20 -5.77 -13.19
CA ASP A 23 30.58 -5.74 -14.53
C ASP A 23 29.98 -7.10 -14.98
N LYS A 24 29.85 -8.06 -14.05
CA LYS A 24 29.31 -9.40 -14.31
C LYS A 24 28.11 -9.69 -13.39
N LYS A 25 27.23 -10.58 -13.83
CA LYS A 25 26.13 -11.07 -12.99
C LYS A 25 26.68 -11.84 -11.78
N PHE A 26 25.87 -11.90 -10.73
CA PHE A 26 26.19 -12.65 -9.51
C PHE A 26 26.44 -14.12 -9.81
N ALA A 27 27.65 -14.57 -9.56
CA ALA A 27 28.08 -15.97 -9.71
C ALA A 27 28.80 -16.49 -8.46
N THR A 28 29.45 -15.60 -7.70
CA THR A 28 30.19 -15.93 -6.48
C THR A 28 30.01 -14.87 -5.41
N ILE A 29 30.29 -15.22 -4.16
CA ILE A 29 30.21 -14.28 -3.02
C ILE A 29 31.41 -13.31 -2.94
N LYS A 30 32.49 -13.58 -3.68
CA LYS A 30 33.75 -12.80 -3.61
C LYS A 30 33.57 -11.28 -3.71
N PRO A 31 32.70 -10.73 -4.58
CA PRO A 31 32.47 -9.26 -4.63
C PRO A 31 31.97 -8.67 -3.31
N PHE A 32 31.25 -9.45 -2.50
CA PHE A 32 30.66 -9.01 -1.25
C PHE A 32 31.57 -9.15 -0.04
N LEU A 33 32.76 -9.75 -0.22
CA LEU A 33 33.80 -9.84 0.83
C LEU A 33 34.71 -8.61 0.88
N LYS A 34 34.33 -7.52 0.18
CA LYS A 34 35.04 -6.24 0.18
C LYS A 34 34.08 -5.09 0.54
N PRO A 35 33.68 -4.98 1.85
CA PRO A 35 32.65 -4.02 2.27
C PRO A 35 32.96 -2.58 1.85
N LYS A 36 34.18 -2.11 2.02
CA LYS A 36 34.60 -0.74 1.66
C LYS A 36 34.36 -0.42 0.18
N ILE A 37 34.68 -1.36 -0.71
CA ILE A 37 34.49 -1.18 -2.16
C ILE A 37 32.97 -1.16 -2.49
N LEU A 38 32.18 -2.07 -1.91
CA LEU A 38 30.76 -2.10 -2.13
C LEU A 38 30.08 -0.83 -1.64
N ILE A 39 30.42 -0.40 -0.42
CA ILE A 39 29.86 0.80 0.21
C ILE A 39 30.15 2.04 -0.63
N SER A 40 31.38 2.21 -1.11
CA SER A 40 31.75 3.36 -1.96
C SER A 40 30.97 3.41 -3.28
N LYS A 41 30.54 2.25 -3.81
CA LYS A 41 29.74 2.16 -5.04
C LYS A 41 28.24 2.47 -4.85
N ILE A 42 27.76 2.45 -3.61
CA ILE A 42 26.32 2.64 -3.32
C ILE A 42 26.01 3.90 -2.49
N GLN A 43 27.01 4.56 -1.93
CA GLN A 43 26.83 5.70 -1.00
C GLN A 43 26.04 6.88 -1.59
N ASP A 44 26.09 7.06 -2.91
CA ASP A 44 25.34 8.11 -3.63
C ASP A 44 23.90 7.70 -3.99
N ARG A 45 23.51 6.47 -3.64
CA ARG A 45 22.14 6.02 -3.87
C ARG A 45 21.21 6.48 -2.74
N PRO A 46 19.89 6.62 -3.00
CA PRO A 46 18.93 6.91 -1.93
C PRO A 46 19.09 5.96 -0.73
N LEU A 47 19.01 6.47 0.50
CA LEU A 47 19.21 5.70 1.73
C LEU A 47 18.38 4.40 1.77
N SER A 48 17.13 4.44 1.29
CA SER A 48 16.27 3.25 1.20
C SER A 48 16.83 2.17 0.26
N THR A 49 17.52 2.56 -0.81
CA THR A 49 18.18 1.65 -1.75
C THR A 49 19.44 1.06 -1.12
N GLN A 50 20.27 1.90 -0.50
CA GLN A 50 21.47 1.46 0.24
C GLN A 50 21.07 0.41 1.29
N LYS A 51 20.06 0.70 2.10
CA LYS A 51 19.50 -0.20 3.11
C LYS A 51 19.07 -1.54 2.54
N ALA A 52 18.36 -1.55 1.40
CA ALA A 52 17.91 -2.78 0.75
C ALA A 52 19.08 -3.60 0.21
N TYR A 53 20.10 -2.95 -0.33
CA TYR A 53 21.32 -3.60 -0.82
C TYR A 53 22.11 -4.24 0.31
N ILE A 54 22.41 -3.51 1.37
CA ILE A 54 23.15 -4.03 2.52
C ILE A 54 22.39 -5.16 3.20
N ALA A 55 21.06 -5.03 3.38
CA ALA A 55 20.25 -6.10 3.93
C ALA A 55 20.33 -7.40 3.10
N SER A 56 20.40 -7.31 1.76
CA SER A 56 20.53 -8.49 0.91
C SER A 56 21.91 -9.16 1.06
N VAL A 57 22.98 -8.39 1.25
CA VAL A 57 24.33 -8.91 1.51
C VAL A 57 24.43 -9.54 2.90
N LEU A 58 23.87 -8.90 3.91
CA LEU A 58 23.82 -9.48 5.26
C LEU A 58 23.11 -10.83 5.28
N VAL A 59 21.97 -10.95 4.60
CA VAL A 59 21.24 -12.23 4.50
C VAL A 59 22.08 -13.29 3.75
N LEU A 60 22.83 -12.90 2.72
CA LEU A 60 23.69 -13.82 1.97
C LEU A 60 24.83 -14.37 2.83
N LEU A 61 25.46 -13.53 3.67
CA LEU A 61 26.65 -13.88 4.43
C LEU A 61 26.34 -14.45 5.82
N ASN A 62 25.17 -14.20 6.38
CA ASN A 62 24.83 -14.44 7.80
C ASN A 62 24.85 -15.92 8.26
N ASN A 63 25.00 -16.88 7.34
CA ASN A 63 24.97 -18.31 7.70
C ASN A 63 26.37 -18.93 7.76
N ASN A 64 27.44 -18.13 7.84
CA ASN A 64 28.81 -18.63 7.84
C ASN A 64 29.73 -17.72 8.65
N ASP A 65 30.17 -18.19 9.79
CA ASP A 65 31.03 -17.46 10.76
C ASP A 65 32.36 -16.99 10.15
N LYS A 66 32.78 -17.61 9.05
CA LYS A 66 33.97 -17.21 8.28
C LYS A 66 33.91 -15.75 7.81
N TYR A 67 32.73 -15.16 7.69
CA TYR A 67 32.51 -13.80 7.16
C TYR A 67 32.14 -12.79 8.27
N GLU A 68 32.42 -13.10 9.53
CA GLU A 68 32.00 -12.23 10.66
C GLU A 68 32.63 -10.83 10.58
N LYS A 69 33.87 -10.70 10.09
CA LYS A 69 34.51 -9.40 9.90
C LYS A 69 33.75 -8.52 8.91
N GLU A 70 33.38 -9.08 7.77
CA GLU A 70 32.60 -8.39 6.74
C GLU A 70 31.20 -8.06 7.23
N LEU A 71 30.57 -8.98 7.97
CA LEU A 71 29.25 -8.77 8.57
C LEU A 71 29.25 -7.60 9.56
N ILE A 72 30.28 -7.47 10.40
CA ILE A 72 30.43 -6.35 11.36
C ILE A 72 30.51 -5.01 10.60
N GLU A 73 31.29 -4.91 9.53
CA GLU A 73 31.40 -3.68 8.73
C GLU A 73 30.05 -3.32 8.07
N TYR A 74 29.34 -4.30 7.49
CA TYR A 74 28.01 -4.06 6.91
C TYR A 74 26.95 -3.69 7.93
N ARG A 75 26.94 -4.31 9.13
CA ARG A 75 26.03 -3.95 10.22
C ARG A 75 26.27 -2.52 10.68
N LYS A 76 27.54 -2.14 10.91
CA LYS A 76 27.91 -0.77 11.29
C LYS A 76 27.43 0.27 10.26
N TYR A 77 27.63 -0.02 8.96
CA TYR A 77 27.14 0.85 7.90
C TYR A 77 25.62 0.93 7.86
N LEU A 78 24.92 -0.20 8.04
CA LEU A 78 23.45 -0.25 8.08
C LEU A 78 22.89 0.56 9.26
N GLU A 79 23.53 0.52 10.42
CA GLU A 79 23.16 1.33 11.60
C GLU A 79 23.29 2.81 11.30
N ALA A 80 24.40 3.24 10.70
CA ALA A 80 24.59 4.62 10.29
C ALA A 80 23.53 5.10 9.27
N ILE A 81 23.18 4.25 8.29
CA ILE A 81 22.09 4.55 7.35
C ILE A 81 20.74 4.63 8.06
N ASN A 82 20.48 3.70 9.00
CA ASN A 82 19.23 3.69 9.75
C ASN A 82 19.05 4.97 10.55
N SER A 83 20.09 5.42 11.23
CA SER A 83 20.08 6.67 12.02
C SER A 83 19.79 7.89 11.15
N LYS A 84 20.47 8.00 9.99
CA LYS A 84 20.20 9.08 9.01
C LYS A 84 18.77 9.01 8.48
N TYR A 85 18.31 7.84 8.12
CA TYR A 85 16.97 7.63 7.57
C TYR A 85 15.87 7.96 8.58
N GLU A 86 16.05 7.61 9.85
CA GLU A 86 15.10 7.98 10.92
C GLU A 86 15.15 9.48 11.22
N ALA A 87 16.32 10.12 11.21
CA ALA A 87 16.44 11.58 11.35
C ALA A 87 15.67 12.31 10.24
N GLU A 88 15.85 11.93 8.95
CA GLU A 88 15.09 12.50 7.84
C GLU A 88 13.56 12.30 7.99
N ARG A 89 13.14 11.16 8.54
CA ARG A 89 11.71 10.90 8.79
C ARG A 89 11.13 11.72 9.93
N MET A 90 11.93 11.99 10.96
CA MET A 90 11.51 12.81 12.10
C MET A 90 11.28 14.28 11.72
N GLU A 91 11.96 14.78 10.70
CA GLU A 91 11.73 16.12 10.17
C GLU A 91 10.33 16.29 9.54
N LYS A 92 9.62 15.19 9.25
CA LYS A 92 8.29 15.17 8.60
C LYS A 92 8.22 15.96 7.27
N LYS A 93 9.37 16.28 6.68
CA LYS A 93 9.44 16.97 5.38
C LYS A 93 9.07 16.04 4.24
N LYS A 94 8.45 16.59 3.20
CA LYS A 94 8.25 15.88 1.95
C LYS A 94 9.59 15.73 1.23
N THR A 95 9.85 14.55 0.67
CA THR A 95 10.95 14.41 -0.29
C THR A 95 10.58 15.14 -1.59
N GLU A 96 11.57 15.49 -2.41
CA GLU A 96 11.35 16.12 -3.73
C GLU A 96 10.35 15.33 -4.60
N THR A 97 10.45 13.99 -4.59
CA THR A 97 9.52 13.12 -5.32
C THR A 97 8.11 13.19 -4.74
N GLU A 98 7.96 13.33 -3.44
CA GLU A 98 6.66 13.48 -2.79
C GLU A 98 6.07 14.85 -3.09
N ASP A 99 6.85 15.89 -2.98
CA ASP A 99 6.38 17.26 -3.26
C ASP A 99 5.92 17.40 -4.71
N LYS A 100 6.72 16.94 -5.66
CA LYS A 100 6.35 16.90 -7.09
C LYS A 100 5.04 16.16 -7.36
N ASN A 101 4.73 15.11 -6.60
CA ASN A 101 3.54 14.27 -6.80
C ASN A 101 2.43 14.54 -5.76
N TRP A 102 2.60 15.55 -4.91
CA TRP A 102 1.60 15.89 -3.90
C TRP A 102 0.34 16.49 -4.52
N ALA A 103 -0.81 16.02 -4.06
CA ALA A 103 -2.11 16.59 -4.36
C ALA A 103 -2.90 16.76 -3.06
N THR A 104 -3.88 17.66 -3.02
CA THR A 104 -4.74 17.81 -1.86
C THR A 104 -5.87 16.77 -1.84
N MET A 105 -6.42 16.48 -0.66
CA MET A 105 -7.61 15.63 -0.54
C MET A 105 -8.79 16.20 -1.31
N LYS A 106 -8.89 17.52 -1.43
CA LYS A 106 -9.89 18.19 -2.27
C LYS A 106 -9.72 17.77 -3.74
N GLN A 107 -8.52 17.88 -4.30
CA GLN A 107 -8.22 17.47 -5.68
C GLN A 107 -8.47 15.97 -5.90
N ILE A 108 -8.10 15.13 -4.94
CA ILE A 108 -8.36 13.68 -4.98
C ILE A 108 -9.87 13.40 -5.02
N ASN A 109 -10.67 14.09 -4.22
CA ASN A 109 -12.12 13.96 -4.22
C ASN A 109 -12.75 14.46 -5.52
N GLU A 110 -12.24 15.55 -6.09
CA GLU A 110 -12.69 16.07 -7.39
C GLU A 110 -12.51 15.05 -8.52
N VAL A 111 -11.41 14.27 -8.50
CA VAL A 111 -11.22 13.16 -9.46
C VAL A 111 -12.35 12.16 -9.35
N ARG A 112 -12.74 11.74 -8.15
CA ARG A 112 -13.86 10.83 -7.95
C ARG A 112 -15.17 11.41 -8.49
N GLU A 113 -15.46 12.68 -8.21
CA GLU A 113 -16.70 13.33 -8.68
C GLU A 113 -16.70 13.49 -10.23
N LYS A 114 -15.55 13.78 -10.86
CA LYS A 114 -15.42 13.78 -12.32
C LYS A 114 -15.68 12.40 -12.93
N LEU A 115 -15.15 11.34 -12.30
CA LEU A 115 -15.40 9.96 -12.74
C LEU A 115 -16.88 9.57 -12.56
N LYS A 116 -17.50 9.96 -11.44
CA LYS A 116 -18.93 9.78 -11.19
C LYS A 116 -19.75 10.39 -12.31
N LYS A 117 -19.54 11.67 -12.64
CA LYS A 117 -20.24 12.36 -13.73
C LYS A 117 -20.11 11.63 -15.06
N LYS A 118 -18.90 11.14 -15.41
CA LYS A 118 -18.69 10.37 -16.65
C LYS A 118 -19.45 9.03 -16.67
N VAL A 119 -19.48 8.31 -15.53
CA VAL A 119 -20.21 7.05 -15.38
C VAL A 119 -21.73 7.29 -15.51
N GLU A 120 -22.24 8.35 -14.90
CA GLU A 120 -23.67 8.74 -14.95
C GLU A 120 -24.07 9.20 -16.37
N LEU A 121 -23.28 10.07 -17.00
CA LEU A 121 -23.52 10.54 -18.37
C LEU A 121 -23.61 9.38 -19.36
N GLN A 122 -22.74 8.39 -19.23
CA GLN A 122 -22.75 7.20 -20.09
C GLN A 122 -23.74 6.12 -19.62
N LYS A 123 -24.47 6.35 -18.52
CA LYS A 123 -25.44 5.42 -17.92
C LYS A 123 -24.85 4.01 -17.69
N LEU A 124 -23.56 3.93 -17.26
CA LEU A 124 -22.83 2.66 -17.24
C LEU A 124 -23.45 1.61 -16.31
N PHE A 125 -24.08 2.01 -15.21
CA PHE A 125 -24.73 1.08 -14.30
C PHE A 125 -26.01 0.45 -14.86
N SER A 126 -26.59 1.02 -15.91
CA SER A 126 -27.85 0.55 -16.52
C SER A 126 -27.62 -0.22 -17.82
N LYS A 127 -26.39 -0.31 -18.33
CA LYS A 127 -26.06 -1.05 -19.53
C LYS A 127 -26.01 -2.55 -19.26
N SER A 128 -26.56 -3.37 -20.18
CA SER A 128 -26.46 -4.83 -20.08
C SER A 128 -25.02 -5.33 -20.33
N THR A 129 -24.31 -4.67 -21.24
CA THR A 129 -22.92 -5.00 -21.61
C THR A 129 -22.05 -3.75 -21.58
N LEU A 130 -20.76 -3.93 -21.34
CA LEU A 130 -19.76 -2.85 -21.32
C LEU A 130 -18.64 -3.15 -22.31
N THR A 131 -18.24 -2.16 -23.08
CA THR A 131 -16.95 -2.23 -23.79
C THR A 131 -15.81 -2.23 -22.80
N ALA A 132 -14.61 -2.66 -23.21
CA ALA A 132 -13.41 -2.63 -22.34
C ALA A 132 -13.11 -1.22 -21.79
N GLY A 133 -13.33 -0.16 -22.60
CA GLY A 133 -13.18 1.23 -22.17
C GLY A 133 -14.20 1.63 -21.10
N GLN A 134 -15.47 1.26 -21.28
CA GLN A 134 -16.54 1.50 -20.32
C GLN A 134 -16.33 0.74 -19.00
N PHE A 135 -15.94 -0.53 -19.09
CA PHE A 135 -15.56 -1.32 -17.91
C PHE A 135 -14.42 -0.66 -17.14
N ASN A 136 -13.36 -0.23 -17.84
CA ASN A 136 -12.24 0.44 -17.21
C ASN A 136 -12.64 1.78 -16.54
N LEU A 137 -13.55 2.54 -17.16
CA LEU A 137 -14.08 3.78 -16.58
C LEU A 137 -14.87 3.49 -15.30
N LEU A 138 -15.78 2.52 -15.35
CA LEU A 138 -16.58 2.09 -14.20
C LEU A 138 -15.67 1.61 -13.06
N ARG A 139 -14.72 0.71 -13.35
CA ARG A 139 -13.74 0.23 -12.38
C ARG A 139 -12.90 1.37 -11.80
N SER A 140 -12.50 2.35 -12.59
CA SER A 140 -11.76 3.53 -12.11
C SER A 140 -12.57 4.34 -11.10
N TYR A 141 -13.87 4.49 -11.34
CA TYR A 141 -14.78 5.15 -10.39
C TYR A 141 -14.91 4.35 -9.08
N ILE A 142 -15.01 3.02 -9.15
CA ILE A 142 -15.05 2.15 -7.96
C ILE A 142 -13.74 2.29 -7.16
N ILE A 143 -12.59 2.22 -7.84
CA ILE A 143 -11.28 2.38 -7.19
C ILE A 143 -11.17 3.77 -6.54
N ALA A 144 -11.51 4.84 -7.24
CA ALA A 144 -11.52 6.18 -6.66
C ALA A 144 -12.44 6.27 -5.42
N SER A 145 -13.60 5.62 -5.46
CA SER A 145 -14.55 5.59 -4.34
C SER A 145 -14.00 4.83 -3.13
N LEU A 146 -13.32 3.70 -3.34
CA LEU A 146 -12.67 2.93 -2.28
C LEU A 146 -11.56 3.74 -1.58
N TYR A 147 -10.76 4.47 -2.35
CA TYR A 147 -9.62 5.24 -1.82
C TYR A 147 -9.98 6.62 -1.25
N THR A 148 -11.20 7.09 -1.46
CA THR A 148 -11.64 8.42 -0.97
C THR A 148 -12.75 8.35 0.07
N LEU A 149 -13.52 7.27 0.11
CA LEU A 149 -14.63 7.09 1.07
C LEU A 149 -14.26 6.14 2.21
N LEU A 150 -13.09 5.50 2.14
CA LEU A 150 -12.45 4.75 3.21
C LEU A 150 -11.05 5.31 3.43
N PRO A 151 -10.46 5.16 4.63
CA PRO A 151 -9.05 5.44 4.84
C PRO A 151 -8.19 4.69 3.83
N PRO A 152 -7.30 5.37 3.07
CA PRO A 152 -6.53 4.74 2.01
C PRO A 152 -5.66 3.60 2.52
N ARG A 153 -5.72 2.45 1.86
CA ARG A 153 -4.90 1.28 2.18
C ARG A 153 -3.91 0.98 1.05
N ARG A 154 -2.86 0.23 1.35
CA ARG A 154 -1.98 -0.29 0.30
C ARG A 154 -2.79 -1.22 -0.61
N ASN A 155 -2.27 -1.59 -1.75
CA ASN A 155 -2.91 -2.34 -2.85
C ASN A 155 -3.60 -3.66 -2.45
N ILE A 156 -4.48 -3.64 -1.44
CA ILE A 156 -5.21 -4.82 -0.96
C ILE A 156 -6.44 -5.13 -1.80
N TYR A 157 -7.02 -4.11 -2.46
CA TYR A 157 -8.28 -4.28 -3.18
C TYR A 157 -8.19 -5.19 -4.41
N ASN A 158 -6.98 -5.48 -4.91
CA ASN A 158 -6.75 -6.47 -5.98
C ASN A 158 -6.92 -7.93 -5.54
N SER A 159 -6.96 -8.20 -4.24
CA SER A 159 -7.14 -9.54 -3.66
C SER A 159 -8.44 -9.72 -2.90
N VAL A 160 -9.28 -8.69 -2.82
CA VAL A 160 -10.57 -8.76 -2.10
C VAL A 160 -11.53 -9.65 -2.86
N LYS A 161 -12.00 -10.71 -2.19
CA LYS A 161 -13.03 -11.61 -2.69
C LYS A 161 -14.42 -11.17 -2.27
N LEU A 162 -15.40 -11.47 -3.09
CA LEU A 162 -16.82 -11.25 -2.78
C LEU A 162 -17.36 -12.45 -2.00
N LEU A 163 -18.08 -12.18 -0.91
CA LEU A 163 -18.63 -13.26 -0.10
C LEU A 163 -19.98 -12.88 0.50
N SER A 164 -20.93 -13.80 0.50
CA SER A 164 -22.18 -13.62 1.24
C SER A 164 -21.94 -13.72 2.76
N LYS A 165 -22.75 -13.07 3.57
CA LYS A 165 -22.66 -13.15 5.04
C LYS A 165 -22.79 -14.60 5.53
N LYS A 166 -23.67 -15.41 4.89
CA LYS A 166 -23.86 -16.83 5.22
C LYS A 166 -22.56 -17.63 4.98
N ALA A 167 -21.89 -17.39 3.85
CA ALA A 167 -20.62 -18.06 3.54
C ALA A 167 -19.49 -17.57 4.44
N TYR A 168 -19.43 -16.26 4.75
CA TYR A 168 -18.44 -15.71 5.66
C TYR A 168 -18.49 -16.34 7.05
N ASN A 169 -19.68 -16.56 7.62
CA ASN A 169 -19.83 -17.17 8.93
C ASN A 169 -19.40 -18.65 9.01
N LYS A 170 -19.09 -19.26 7.86
CA LYS A 170 -18.60 -20.65 7.77
C LYS A 170 -17.11 -20.75 7.51
N LEU A 171 -16.40 -19.59 7.40
CA LEU A 171 -14.97 -19.59 7.15
C LEU A 171 -14.20 -20.16 8.34
N ARG A 172 -13.12 -20.89 8.04
CA ARG A 172 -12.14 -21.38 9.00
C ARG A 172 -11.02 -20.33 9.20
N ASP A 173 -10.28 -20.43 10.28
CA ASP A 173 -9.20 -19.49 10.63
C ASP A 173 -8.18 -19.27 9.50
N ALA A 174 -7.82 -20.32 8.76
CA ALA A 174 -6.91 -20.20 7.62
C ALA A 174 -7.49 -19.35 6.48
N GLU A 175 -8.79 -19.31 6.31
CA GLU A 175 -9.50 -18.55 5.28
C GLU A 175 -9.68 -17.09 5.72
N LEU A 176 -9.87 -16.85 7.03
CA LEU A 176 -9.96 -15.50 7.60
C LEU A 176 -8.67 -14.68 7.41
N LYS A 177 -7.55 -15.32 7.07
CA LYS A 177 -6.31 -14.62 6.67
C LYS A 177 -6.37 -13.96 5.29
N LYS A 178 -7.48 -14.06 4.56
CA LYS A 178 -7.70 -13.41 3.25
C LYS A 178 -8.56 -12.16 3.39
N ASN A 179 -8.69 -11.40 2.29
CA ASN A 179 -9.50 -10.19 2.25
C ASN A 179 -10.84 -10.46 1.58
N TYR A 180 -11.92 -10.00 2.21
CA TYR A 180 -13.29 -10.18 1.70
C TYR A 180 -14.08 -8.88 1.74
N LEU A 181 -14.91 -8.66 0.72
CA LEU A 181 -16.08 -7.78 0.82
C LEU A 181 -17.29 -8.66 1.12
N VAL A 182 -17.81 -8.55 2.34
CA VAL A 182 -18.94 -9.33 2.82
C VAL A 182 -20.22 -8.51 2.72
N TYR A 183 -21.27 -9.08 2.13
CA TYR A 183 -22.55 -8.39 1.96
C TYR A 183 -23.76 -9.31 2.09
N ASN A 184 -24.89 -8.77 2.57
CA ASN A 184 -26.17 -9.48 2.71
C ASN A 184 -27.38 -8.58 2.37
N GLY A 185 -27.26 -7.65 1.45
CA GLY A 185 -28.30 -6.69 1.12
C GLY A 185 -28.44 -5.54 2.12
N ARG A 186 -28.44 -5.80 3.44
CA ARG A 186 -28.54 -4.77 4.49
C ARG A 186 -27.18 -4.31 5.02
N GLN A 187 -26.27 -5.23 5.21
CA GLN A 187 -24.93 -4.97 5.75
C GLN A 187 -23.86 -5.18 4.68
N MET A 188 -22.81 -4.36 4.73
CA MET A 188 -21.64 -4.49 3.87
C MET A 188 -20.42 -4.06 4.68
N PHE A 189 -19.44 -4.94 4.76
CA PHE A 189 -18.17 -4.67 5.44
C PHE A 189 -17.00 -5.31 4.72
N LEU A 190 -15.82 -4.75 4.92
CA LEU A 190 -14.56 -5.32 4.47
C LEU A 190 -13.93 -6.09 5.64
N HIS A 191 -13.69 -7.37 5.44
CA HIS A 191 -12.82 -8.17 6.28
C HIS A 191 -11.41 -8.16 5.67
N LEU A 192 -10.42 -7.81 6.47
CA LEU A 192 -9.03 -7.62 6.07
C LEU A 192 -8.14 -8.54 6.90
N GLY A 193 -7.94 -9.76 6.45
CA GLY A 193 -7.10 -10.77 7.09
C GLY A 193 -5.64 -10.71 6.60
N GLU A 194 -5.41 -10.31 5.33
CA GLU A 194 -4.07 -10.20 4.78
C GLU A 194 -3.38 -8.92 5.27
N GLN A 195 -2.69 -9.00 6.41
CA GLN A 195 -1.93 -7.89 6.99
C GLN A 195 -0.43 -8.05 6.69
N LYS A 196 0.24 -6.95 6.37
CA LYS A 196 1.68 -6.94 6.12
C LYS A 196 2.50 -6.99 7.42
N SER A 197 1.95 -6.48 8.51
CA SER A 197 2.58 -6.48 9.83
C SER A 197 1.95 -7.55 10.72
N LYS A 198 2.78 -8.36 11.37
CA LYS A 198 2.34 -9.39 12.33
C LYS A 198 1.66 -8.78 13.59
N ASN A 199 1.84 -7.49 13.83
CA ASN A 199 1.31 -6.79 15.01
C ASN A 199 -0.15 -6.33 14.82
N PHE A 200 -0.75 -6.55 13.67
CA PHE A 200 -2.15 -6.20 13.43
C PHE A 200 -2.96 -7.47 13.21
N ASN A 201 -3.94 -7.64 14.08
CA ASN A 201 -4.96 -8.67 13.93
C ASN A 201 -5.87 -8.38 12.73
N GLU A 202 -6.67 -9.35 12.35
CA GLU A 202 -7.75 -9.20 11.38
C GLU A 202 -8.60 -7.98 11.71
N GLN A 203 -9.00 -7.24 10.69
CA GLN A 203 -9.79 -6.03 10.86
C GLN A 203 -11.08 -6.12 10.06
N THR A 204 -12.17 -5.69 10.68
CA THR A 204 -13.45 -5.50 10.00
C THR A 204 -13.75 -4.01 9.90
N LEU A 205 -13.98 -3.53 8.68
CA LEU A 205 -14.32 -2.14 8.40
C LEU A 205 -15.74 -2.06 7.83
N GLN A 206 -16.62 -1.34 8.52
CA GLN A 206 -17.95 -1.05 7.99
C GLN A 206 -17.84 -0.16 6.75
N VAL A 207 -18.58 -0.53 5.71
CA VAL A 207 -18.62 0.26 4.47
C VAL A 207 -19.60 1.43 4.65
N PRO A 208 -19.16 2.70 4.51
CA PRO A 208 -20.00 3.87 4.66
C PRO A 208 -21.18 3.85 3.68
N LYS A 209 -22.32 4.43 4.07
CA LYS A 209 -23.57 4.44 3.28
C LYS A 209 -23.37 4.86 1.82
N LYS A 210 -22.61 5.94 1.57
CA LYS A 210 -22.31 6.42 0.22
C LYS A 210 -21.57 5.38 -0.62
N LEU A 211 -20.53 4.76 -0.06
CA LEU A 211 -19.76 3.71 -0.74
C LEU A 211 -20.57 2.44 -0.94
N LYS A 212 -21.38 2.04 0.04
CA LYS A 212 -22.28 0.89 -0.05
C LYS A 212 -23.24 1.00 -1.22
N THR A 213 -23.87 2.17 -1.42
CA THR A 213 -24.75 2.41 -2.56
C THR A 213 -24.02 2.25 -3.89
N ILE A 214 -22.79 2.77 -3.99
CA ILE A 214 -21.96 2.64 -5.20
C ILE A 214 -21.60 1.17 -5.46
N LEU A 215 -21.11 0.47 -4.43
CA LEU A 215 -20.69 -0.93 -4.54
C LEU A 215 -21.89 -1.84 -4.86
N LYS A 216 -23.07 -1.59 -4.28
CA LYS A 216 -24.26 -2.36 -4.61
C LYS A 216 -24.58 -2.27 -6.10
N LYS A 217 -24.66 -1.06 -6.68
CA LYS A 217 -24.89 -0.87 -8.13
C LYS A 217 -23.81 -1.55 -8.98
N TYR A 218 -22.57 -1.56 -8.50
CA TYR A 218 -21.45 -2.20 -9.19
C TYR A 218 -21.59 -3.74 -9.18
N LEU A 219 -21.90 -4.32 -8.02
CA LEU A 219 -22.03 -5.77 -7.86
C LEU A 219 -23.29 -6.33 -8.53
N ASP A 220 -24.36 -5.55 -8.58
CA ASP A 220 -25.61 -5.94 -9.27
C ASP A 220 -25.48 -5.89 -10.82
N HIS A 221 -24.38 -5.31 -11.35
CA HIS A 221 -24.17 -5.19 -12.78
C HIS A 221 -23.77 -6.54 -13.41
N LYS A 222 -24.53 -7.01 -14.43
CA LYS A 222 -24.33 -8.32 -15.08
C LYS A 222 -22.91 -8.58 -15.58
N ALA A 223 -22.26 -7.56 -16.18
CA ALA A 223 -20.87 -7.70 -16.64
C ALA A 223 -19.84 -7.83 -15.51
N ILE A 224 -20.23 -7.62 -14.25
CA ILE A 224 -19.38 -7.73 -13.06
C ILE A 224 -19.71 -9.01 -12.29
N SER A 225 -21.01 -9.34 -12.14
CA SER A 225 -21.49 -10.54 -11.40
C SER A 225 -21.06 -11.86 -12.03
N ASN A 226 -20.82 -11.88 -13.34
CA ASN A 226 -20.34 -13.06 -14.07
C ASN A 226 -18.81 -13.28 -14.00
N ASN A 227 -18.19 -12.82 -12.94
CA ASN A 227 -16.75 -12.96 -12.73
C ASN A 227 -16.47 -14.28 -11.98
N ASP A 228 -15.94 -15.26 -12.69
CA ASP A 228 -15.64 -16.62 -12.17
C ASP A 228 -14.64 -16.63 -11.00
N LEU A 229 -14.00 -15.50 -10.72
CA LEU A 229 -12.97 -15.37 -9.66
C LEU A 229 -13.54 -14.88 -8.33
N ASP A 230 -14.81 -14.48 -8.26
CA ASP A 230 -15.41 -13.82 -7.08
C ASP A 230 -14.57 -12.65 -6.53
N LEU A 231 -13.90 -11.92 -7.40
CA LEU A 231 -13.05 -10.78 -7.02
C LEU A 231 -13.82 -9.47 -7.15
N LEU A 232 -13.64 -8.57 -6.18
CA LEU A 232 -14.18 -7.21 -6.23
C LEU A 232 -13.70 -6.43 -7.46
N LEU A 233 -12.43 -6.60 -7.83
CA LEU A 233 -11.81 -5.90 -8.95
C LEU A 233 -11.09 -6.89 -9.88
N THR A 234 -11.41 -6.81 -11.17
CA THR A 234 -10.77 -7.60 -12.24
C THR A 234 -10.27 -6.70 -13.37
N THR A 235 -9.54 -7.28 -14.31
CA THR A 235 -9.32 -6.66 -15.63
C THR A 235 -10.60 -6.69 -16.45
N ALA A 236 -10.66 -5.95 -17.57
CA ALA A 236 -11.80 -6.02 -18.50
C ALA A 236 -11.99 -7.41 -19.16
N LYS A 237 -11.00 -8.29 -19.04
CA LYS A 237 -11.05 -9.69 -19.49
C LYS A 237 -11.32 -10.67 -18.33
N GLY A 238 -11.85 -10.21 -17.19
CA GLY A 238 -12.15 -11.04 -16.02
C GLY A 238 -10.93 -11.56 -15.23
N LYS A 239 -9.68 -11.22 -15.61
CA LYS A 239 -8.47 -11.73 -14.94
C LYS A 239 -8.16 -10.96 -13.66
N LYS A 240 -7.48 -11.63 -12.70
CA LYS A 240 -7.00 -11.02 -11.46
C LYS A 240 -6.04 -9.86 -11.73
N LEU A 241 -6.18 -8.76 -10.98
CA LEU A 241 -5.25 -7.65 -10.99
C LEU A 241 -4.00 -7.99 -10.17
N THR A 242 -2.80 -7.72 -10.73
CA THR A 242 -1.56 -7.76 -9.97
C THR A 242 -1.39 -6.47 -9.15
N THR A 243 -0.49 -6.46 -8.16
CA THR A 243 -0.11 -5.26 -7.42
C THR A 243 0.41 -4.15 -8.35
N GLN A 244 1.17 -4.53 -9.39
CA GLN A 244 1.67 -3.58 -10.39
C GLN A 244 0.53 -2.98 -11.22
N ASN A 245 -0.43 -3.83 -11.66
CA ASN A 245 -1.63 -3.33 -12.37
C ASN A 245 -2.38 -2.31 -11.51
N MET A 246 -2.57 -2.60 -10.21
CA MET A 246 -3.25 -1.67 -9.29
C MET A 246 -2.49 -0.34 -9.17
N THR A 247 -1.18 -0.36 -9.04
CA THR A 247 -0.36 0.86 -9.00
C THR A 247 -0.50 1.68 -10.29
N ASN A 248 -0.44 1.04 -11.45
CA ASN A 248 -0.60 1.69 -12.74
C ASN A 248 -2.01 2.29 -12.90
N ILE A 249 -3.04 1.57 -12.44
CA ILE A 249 -4.43 2.08 -12.47
C ILE A 249 -4.55 3.30 -11.55
N LEU A 250 -4.03 3.26 -10.33
CA LEU A 250 -4.07 4.39 -9.40
C LEU A 250 -3.38 5.63 -9.98
N ASN A 251 -2.18 5.46 -10.55
CA ASN A 251 -1.47 6.56 -11.22
C ASN A 251 -2.26 7.14 -12.40
N LYS A 252 -3.03 6.33 -13.11
CA LYS A 252 -3.90 6.78 -14.20
C LYS A 252 -5.18 7.44 -13.70
N VAL A 253 -5.81 6.87 -12.68
CA VAL A 253 -7.05 7.39 -12.06
C VAL A 253 -6.81 8.75 -11.44
N PHE A 254 -5.74 8.88 -10.65
CA PHE A 254 -5.39 10.11 -9.94
C PHE A 254 -4.28 10.90 -10.67
N ASN A 255 -4.25 10.84 -12.00
CA ASN A 255 -3.37 11.70 -12.79
C ASN A 255 -3.89 13.14 -12.75
N ILE A 256 -3.38 13.91 -11.80
CA ILE A 256 -3.69 15.32 -11.62
C ILE A 256 -2.49 16.08 -12.16
N GLN A 257 -2.62 16.70 -13.35
CA GLN A 257 -1.54 17.48 -13.98
C GLN A 257 -0.19 16.71 -14.09
N GLY A 258 -0.25 15.44 -14.48
CA GLY A 258 0.94 14.59 -14.65
C GLY A 258 1.48 13.95 -13.37
N LYS A 259 0.90 14.23 -12.20
CA LYS A 259 1.33 13.65 -10.92
C LYS A 259 1.10 12.15 -10.86
N LYS A 260 2.06 11.41 -10.28
CA LYS A 260 1.99 9.96 -10.08
C LYS A 260 1.56 9.65 -8.65
N ILE A 261 0.27 9.39 -8.48
CA ILE A 261 -0.32 9.18 -7.15
C ILE A 261 -0.60 7.69 -6.93
N SER A 262 0.31 7.05 -6.19
CA SER A 262 0.19 5.65 -5.77
C SER A 262 -0.64 5.50 -4.49
N SER A 263 -0.95 4.26 -4.09
CA SER A 263 -1.61 3.99 -2.79
C SER A 263 -0.80 4.47 -1.58
N THR A 264 0.52 4.50 -1.67
CA THR A 264 1.39 5.04 -0.62
C THR A 264 1.25 6.56 -0.55
N MET A 265 1.23 7.24 -1.70
CA MET A 265 1.04 8.69 -1.76
C MET A 265 -0.35 9.08 -1.22
N LEU A 266 -1.42 8.39 -1.62
CA LEU A 266 -2.77 8.62 -1.11
C LEU A 266 -2.83 8.50 0.43
N ARG A 267 -2.11 7.53 1.00
CA ARG A 267 -2.03 7.38 2.47
C ARG A 267 -1.31 8.54 3.13
N LYS A 268 -0.19 9.02 2.55
CA LYS A 268 0.55 10.17 3.07
C LYS A 268 -0.31 11.43 3.03
N ILE A 269 -0.96 11.70 1.90
CA ILE A 269 -1.88 12.84 1.74
C ILE A 269 -3.01 12.75 2.77
N TYR A 270 -3.66 11.60 2.91
CA TYR A 270 -4.76 11.40 3.87
C TYR A 270 -4.31 11.62 5.32
N VAL A 271 -3.16 11.07 5.70
CA VAL A 271 -2.65 11.26 7.07
C VAL A 271 -2.31 12.73 7.31
N SER A 272 -1.64 13.39 6.37
CA SER A 272 -1.22 14.79 6.53
C SER A 272 -2.39 15.78 6.52
N GLU A 273 -3.42 15.56 5.69
CA GLU A 273 -4.50 16.55 5.52
C GLU A 273 -5.78 16.21 6.28
N VAL A 274 -5.96 14.95 6.70
CA VAL A 274 -7.19 14.55 7.40
C VAL A 274 -6.88 14.15 8.85
N ILE A 275 -5.80 13.40 9.10
CA ILE A 275 -5.53 12.89 10.45
C ILE A 275 -4.67 13.85 11.28
N ALA A 276 -3.59 14.38 10.71
CA ALA A 276 -2.65 15.23 11.43
C ALA A 276 -3.32 16.46 12.08
N PRO A 277 -4.22 17.20 11.41
CA PRO A 277 -4.92 18.33 12.05
C PRO A 277 -5.76 17.96 13.27
N HIS A 278 -6.29 16.73 13.31
CA HIS A 278 -7.02 16.25 14.49
C HIS A 278 -6.07 15.90 15.64
N ILE A 279 -4.90 15.31 15.32
CA ILE A 279 -3.87 15.00 16.32
C ILE A 279 -3.33 16.30 16.93
N GLU A 280 -3.04 17.30 16.11
CA GLU A 280 -2.56 18.62 16.55
C GLU A 280 -3.56 19.28 17.50
N LYS A 281 -4.83 19.29 17.16
CA LYS A 281 -5.88 19.82 18.06
C LYS A 281 -5.96 19.09 19.42
N VAL A 282 -5.77 17.76 19.41
CA VAL A 282 -5.74 16.96 20.64
C VAL A 282 -4.49 17.29 21.48
N GLN A 283 -3.35 17.54 20.82
CA GLN A 283 -2.12 17.95 21.48
C GLN A 283 -2.24 19.34 22.09
N GLU A 284 -2.71 20.32 21.31
CA GLU A 284 -2.98 21.70 21.79
C GLU A 284 -3.92 21.72 23.00
N ALA A 285 -5.01 20.92 22.95
CA ALA A 285 -5.93 20.81 24.07
C ALA A 285 -5.28 20.20 25.32
N ALA A 286 -4.42 19.17 25.15
CA ALA A 286 -3.70 18.56 26.25
C ALA A 286 -2.68 19.53 26.88
N GLU A 287 -1.94 20.27 26.07
CA GLU A 287 -1.00 21.31 26.50
C GLU A 287 -1.71 22.44 27.26
N ALA A 288 -2.86 22.90 26.74
CA ALA A 288 -3.68 23.91 27.41
C ALA A 288 -4.20 23.45 28.80
N MET A 289 -4.40 22.14 28.98
CA MET A 289 -4.75 21.54 30.28
C MET A 289 -3.56 21.18 31.17
N GLY A 290 -2.33 21.46 30.70
CA GLY A 290 -1.10 21.24 31.48
C GLY A 290 -0.66 19.77 31.59
N HIS A 291 -1.06 18.91 30.63
CA HIS A 291 -0.64 17.50 30.63
C HIS A 291 -0.37 16.95 29.20
N SER A 292 0.27 15.81 29.12
CA SER A 292 0.51 15.14 27.84
C SER A 292 -0.75 14.43 27.32
N THR A 293 -0.84 14.22 26.01
CA THR A 293 -1.90 13.42 25.37
C THR A 293 -1.98 11.99 25.93
N ALA A 294 -0.85 11.42 26.39
CA ALA A 294 -0.84 10.11 27.04
C ALA A 294 -1.58 10.11 28.38
N ILE A 295 -1.38 11.15 29.20
CA ILE A 295 -2.11 11.35 30.46
C ILE A 295 -3.58 11.61 30.21
N GLN A 296 -3.90 12.43 29.19
CA GLN A 296 -5.27 12.71 28.79
C GLN A 296 -6.02 11.41 28.46
N ASN A 297 -5.45 10.57 27.61
CA ASN A 297 -6.07 9.31 27.19
C ASN A 297 -6.21 8.30 28.35
N LYS A 298 -5.23 8.26 29.27
CA LYS A 298 -5.22 7.30 30.39
C LYS A 298 -6.18 7.69 31.51
N ASN A 299 -6.22 8.95 31.86
CA ASN A 299 -6.88 9.40 33.10
C ASN A 299 -8.23 10.09 32.86
N TYR A 300 -8.40 10.80 31.76
CA TYR A 300 -9.57 11.65 31.50
C TYR A 300 -10.50 11.12 30.43
N ASN A 301 -10.03 10.30 29.49
CA ASN A 301 -10.88 9.71 28.47
C ASN A 301 -11.63 8.50 29.05
N LYS A 302 -12.83 8.72 29.55
CA LYS A 302 -13.75 7.67 30.06
C LYS A 302 -14.67 7.23 28.93
N LYS A 303 -14.88 5.91 28.79
CA LYS A 303 -15.84 5.31 27.85
C LYS A 303 -17.17 5.07 28.54
#